data_4a38587447b7bbdf9785a8cb35752745
#
_entry.id   4a38587447b7bbdf9785a8cb35752745
#
_cell.length_a   1.000
_cell.length_b   1.000
_cell.length_c   1.000
_cell.angle_alpha   90.00
_cell.angle_beta   90.00
_cell.angle_gamma   90.00
#
_symmetry.space_group_name_H-M   'P 1'
#
loop_
_entity.id
_entity.type
_entity.pdbx_description
1 polymer ?
#
loop_
_entity_poly.entity_id
_entity_poly.type
_entity_poly.pdbx_seq_one_letter_code
_entity_poly.pdbx_strand_id
1 'polypeptide(L)' 'MKAKRKEHKSVAPPSGYHWMEKGGRYYLMEGDYQPHDGAVKEAKFRIMHKH' A
#
# COMPACT_ATOMS: atom_id res chain seq x y z
N MET A 1 -8.94 28.38 1.80
CA MET A 1 -8.65 27.18 1.12
C MET A 1 -9.07 25.95 1.86
N LYS A 2 -9.63 25.03 1.16
CA LYS A 2 -10.13 23.88 1.79
C LYS A 2 -9.10 22.79 1.87
N ALA A 3 -8.98 22.16 2.98
CA ALA A 3 -8.01 21.09 3.14
C ALA A 3 -8.39 19.92 2.25
N LYS A 4 -7.38 19.34 1.65
CA LYS A 4 -7.63 18.23 0.81
C LYS A 4 -7.89 17.00 1.63
N ARG A 5 -8.93 16.30 1.30
CA ARG A 5 -9.25 15.11 2.02
C ARG A 5 -8.36 13.97 1.57
N LYS A 6 -7.82 13.21 2.50
CA LYS A 6 -7.05 12.07 2.15
C LYS A 6 -7.94 10.97 1.67
N GLU A 7 -7.72 10.50 0.48
CA GLU A 7 -8.55 9.47 -0.09
C GLU A 7 -7.90 8.11 -0.11
N HIS A 8 -6.67 8.02 0.35
CA HIS A 8 -5.96 6.76 0.39
C HIS A 8 -5.31 6.58 1.74
N LYS A 9 -5.27 5.36 2.18
CA LYS A 9 -4.62 5.02 3.42
C LYS A 9 -3.40 4.18 3.12
N SER A 10 -2.25 4.58 3.66
CA SER A 10 -1.02 3.82 3.50
C SER A 10 -0.93 2.79 4.60
N VAL A 11 -0.61 1.57 4.22
CA VAL A 11 -0.52 0.46 5.16
C VAL A 11 0.86 -0.13 5.07
N ALA A 12 1.58 -0.14 6.19
CA ALA A 12 2.89 -0.74 6.24
C ALA A 12 2.74 -2.26 6.26
N PRO A 13 3.74 -2.99 5.75
CA PRO A 13 3.65 -4.44 5.78
C PRO A 13 3.94 -4.97 7.17
N PRO A 14 3.48 -6.17 7.49
CA PRO A 14 3.85 -6.79 8.75
C PRO A 14 5.33 -7.15 8.75
N SER A 15 5.86 -7.37 9.92
CA SER A 15 7.26 -7.71 10.08
C SER A 15 7.59 -8.99 9.30
N GLY A 16 8.67 -8.93 8.54
CA GLY A 16 9.09 -10.09 7.77
C GLY A 16 8.42 -10.22 6.41
N TYR A 17 7.63 -9.22 6.02
CA TYR A 17 6.96 -9.24 4.73
C TYR A 17 7.14 -7.92 4.04
N HIS A 18 6.83 -7.88 2.78
CA HIS A 18 6.80 -6.63 2.04
C HIS A 18 5.66 -6.66 1.05
N TRP A 19 5.22 -5.47 0.67
CA TRP A 19 4.12 -5.33 -0.26
C TRP A 19 4.61 -5.42 -1.68
N MET A 20 3.83 -6.08 -2.52
CA MET A 20 4.03 -6.12 -3.97
C MET A 20 2.80 -5.57 -4.63
N GLU A 21 2.99 -4.95 -5.77
CA GLU A 21 1.88 -4.39 -6.52
C GLU A 21 1.93 -4.92 -7.94
N LYS A 22 0.81 -5.39 -8.42
CA LYS A 22 0.73 -5.88 -9.78
C LYS A 22 -0.66 -5.62 -10.33
N GLY A 23 -0.72 -4.90 -11.44
CA GLY A 23 -2.00 -4.63 -12.07
C GLY A 23 -2.98 -3.90 -11.20
N GLY A 24 -2.49 -3.01 -10.34
CA GLY A 24 -3.35 -2.27 -9.46
C GLY A 24 -3.74 -3.01 -8.20
N ARG A 25 -3.17 -4.18 -7.97
CA ARG A 25 -3.48 -4.94 -6.77
C ARG A 25 -2.25 -5.10 -5.92
N TYR A 26 -2.46 -5.15 -4.62
CA TYR A 26 -1.38 -5.32 -3.66
C TYR A 26 -1.45 -6.71 -3.05
N TYR A 27 -0.28 -7.30 -2.82
CA TYR A 27 -0.22 -8.56 -2.09
C TYR A 27 1.07 -8.60 -1.30
N LEU A 28 1.09 -9.43 -0.26
CA LEU A 28 2.25 -9.55 0.60
C LEU A 28 3.15 -10.67 0.12
N MET A 29 4.45 -10.45 0.25
CA MET A 29 5.42 -11.46 -0.09
C MET A 29 6.37 -11.60 1.07
N GLU A 30 6.74 -12.81 1.38
CA GLU A 30 7.63 -13.08 2.48
C GLU A 30 9.02 -12.49 2.23
N GLY A 31 9.60 -11.91 3.26
CA GLY A 31 10.91 -11.29 3.16
C GLY A 31 10.83 -9.81 3.38
N ASP A 32 11.96 -9.21 3.77
CA ASP A 32 12.01 -7.77 3.98
C ASP A 32 12.01 -7.04 2.66
N TYR A 33 11.55 -5.81 2.71
CA TYR A 33 11.47 -4.99 1.51
C TYR A 33 12.86 -4.82 0.89
N GLN A 34 12.93 -5.03 -0.40
CA GLN A 34 14.11 -4.70 -1.18
C GLN A 34 13.63 -4.17 -2.52
N PRO A 35 14.29 -3.15 -3.05
CA PRO A 35 13.86 -2.58 -4.32
C PRO A 35 13.97 -3.59 -5.45
N HIS A 36 12.83 -3.95 -6.00
CA HIS A 36 12.83 -4.76 -7.22
C HIS A 36 11.46 -4.56 -7.87
N ASP A 37 11.32 -5.08 -9.08
CA ASP A 37 10.11 -4.86 -9.84
C ASP A 37 8.88 -5.28 -9.05
N GLY A 38 7.95 -4.36 -8.94
CA GLY A 38 6.70 -4.63 -8.24
C GLY A 38 6.73 -4.39 -6.75
N ALA A 39 7.91 -4.25 -6.15
CA ALA A 39 7.99 -4.04 -4.71
C ALA A 39 7.66 -2.60 -4.35
N VAL A 40 6.84 -2.42 -3.33
CA VAL A 40 6.52 -1.09 -2.84
C VAL A 40 6.67 -1.10 -1.34
N LYS A 41 6.98 0.08 -0.79
CA LYS A 41 7.19 0.17 0.64
C LYS A 41 5.90 0.09 1.43
N GLU A 42 4.83 0.60 0.87
CA GLU A 42 3.55 0.62 1.54
C GLU A 42 2.46 0.39 0.53
N ALA A 43 1.40 -0.26 0.95
CA ALA A 43 0.23 -0.41 0.12
C ALA A 43 -0.68 0.77 0.34
N LYS A 44 -1.24 1.30 -0.72
CA LYS A 44 -2.15 2.43 -0.61
C LYS A 44 -3.53 1.99 -1.02
N PHE A 45 -4.42 1.95 -0.07
CA PHE A 45 -5.78 1.51 -0.31
C PHE A 45 -6.71 2.69 -0.30
N ARG A 46 -7.68 2.63 -1.18
CA ARG A 46 -8.66 3.70 -1.27
C ARG A 46 -9.58 3.64 -0.06
N ILE A 47 -9.82 4.81 0.52
CA ILE A 47 -10.74 4.89 1.63
C ILE A 47 -12.16 4.91 1.09
N MET A 48 -12.96 3.97 1.55
CA MET A 48 -14.34 3.90 1.13
C MET A 48 -15.22 4.62 2.13
N HIS A 49 -16.03 5.51 1.63
CA HIS A 49 -16.95 6.24 2.49
C HIS A 49 -18.33 5.62 2.40
N LYS A 50 -18.91 5.39 3.55
CA LYS A 50 -20.24 4.86 3.59
C LYS A 50 -21.21 5.94 3.91
N HIS A 51 -22.33 5.90 3.30
CA HIS A 51 -23.36 6.91 3.56
C HIS A 51 -24.49 6.34 4.38
#